data_30af752c850ef64f96f04f6732a4b8f0
#
_entry.id   30af752c850ef64f96f04f6732a4b8f0
#
_cell.length_a   1.000
_cell.length_b   1.000
_cell.length_c   1.000
_cell.angle_alpha   90.00
_cell.angle_beta   90.00
_cell.angle_gamma   90.00
#
_symmetry.space_group_name_H-M   'P 1'
#
loop_
_entity.id
_entity.type
_entity.pdbx_description
1 polymer ?
#
loop_
_entity_poly.entity_id
_entity_poly.type
_entity_poly.pdbx_seq_one_letter_code
_entity_poly.pdbx_strand_id
1 'polypeptide(L)'
;GERFAVAVPAASTPFFLKGSQALDWGLQNRLARIFRPATGRTVMLAIDHGYFQGPTTGLERVDLSILPLLANADALMTTRGMVRSTVPAATPVPIVLRASGGPSVLRELSDEQIAVGMEDAVRINAAAVAVQVFVGGEHETRSVHNMTRLVDEGQRAGIPVLAVTAVGKELTRDARYLRMATRICAELGAHFVKTYYCARDF
;
A
#
# COMPACT_ATOMS: atom_id res chain seq x y z
N GLY A 1 -23.71 13.46 37.58
CA GLY A 1 -23.50 13.88 36.23
C GLY A 1 -22.00 13.98 35.96
N GLU A 2 -21.50 13.30 34.94
CA GLU A 2 -20.12 13.42 34.48
C GLU A 2 -19.86 14.89 34.11
N ARG A 3 -18.83 15.47 34.68
CA ARG A 3 -18.37 16.82 34.31
C ARG A 3 -17.38 16.68 33.20
N PHE A 4 -17.76 17.07 31.99
CA PHE A 4 -16.80 17.23 30.89
C PHE A 4 -15.89 18.43 31.19
N ALA A 5 -14.60 18.20 31.26
CA ALA A 5 -13.62 19.28 31.39
C ALA A 5 -13.46 19.99 30.02
N VAL A 6 -13.89 21.25 29.98
CA VAL A 6 -13.72 22.11 28.81
C VAL A 6 -12.21 22.27 28.55
N ALA A 7 -11.78 22.17 27.29
CA ALA A 7 -10.41 22.27 26.83
C ALA A 7 -9.49 21.04 27.09
N VAL A 8 -10.01 19.93 27.59
CA VAL A 8 -9.28 18.65 27.54
C VAL A 8 -9.67 17.92 26.28
N PRO A 9 -8.71 17.53 25.41
CA PRO A 9 -9.02 16.74 24.22
C PRO A 9 -9.75 15.46 24.60
N ALA A 10 -10.81 15.10 23.86
CA ALA A 10 -11.60 13.89 24.11
C ALA A 10 -10.77 12.60 23.93
N ALA A 11 -9.64 12.65 23.23
CA ALA A 11 -8.68 11.57 23.12
C ALA A 11 -7.26 12.12 23.34
N SER A 12 -6.62 11.67 24.40
CA SER A 12 -5.22 11.97 24.70
C SER A 12 -4.25 10.90 24.20
N THR A 13 -4.78 9.78 23.68
CA THR A 13 -3.96 8.67 23.20
C THR A 13 -3.38 9.00 21.83
N PRO A 14 -2.05 9.00 21.64
CA PRO A 14 -1.44 9.16 20.35
C PRO A 14 -1.95 8.10 19.38
N PHE A 15 -2.02 8.43 18.08
CA PHE A 15 -2.36 7.45 17.07
C PHE A 15 -1.34 6.28 17.10
N PHE A 16 -1.82 5.05 17.05
CA PHE A 16 -1.06 3.84 17.39
C PHE A 16 0.11 3.52 16.43
N LEU A 17 0.13 4.09 15.21
CA LEU A 17 1.22 3.91 14.27
C LEU A 17 2.26 5.02 14.46
N LYS A 18 3.49 4.64 14.79
CA LYS A 18 4.61 5.58 14.97
C LYS A 18 4.79 6.46 13.72
N GLY A 19 4.90 7.77 13.94
CA GLY A 19 5.08 8.75 12.87
C GLY A 19 3.79 9.20 12.17
N SER A 20 2.64 8.61 12.50
CA SER A 20 1.36 8.91 11.84
C SER A 20 0.46 9.86 12.61
N GLN A 21 0.83 10.26 13.81
CA GLN A 21 0.02 11.12 14.68
C GLN A 21 -0.19 12.55 14.14
N ALA A 22 0.65 12.99 13.21
CA ALA A 22 0.52 14.29 12.56
C ALA A 22 -0.34 14.26 11.29
N LEU A 23 -0.79 13.09 10.86
CA LEU A 23 -1.66 12.94 9.70
C LEU A 23 -3.07 13.42 10.02
N ASP A 24 -3.81 13.86 9.01
CA ASP A 24 -5.21 14.21 9.18
C ASP A 24 -6.08 12.98 9.52
N TRP A 25 -7.30 13.25 9.98
CA TRP A 25 -8.21 12.19 10.42
C TRP A 25 -8.53 11.17 9.33
N GLY A 26 -8.66 11.61 8.06
CA GLY A 26 -8.99 10.73 6.95
C GLY A 26 -7.87 9.71 6.66
N LEU A 27 -6.63 10.17 6.68
CA LEU A 27 -5.44 9.31 6.56
C LEU A 27 -5.35 8.33 7.73
N GLN A 28 -5.50 8.82 8.97
CA GLN A 28 -5.46 7.97 10.17
C GLN A 28 -6.57 6.92 10.17
N ASN A 29 -7.81 7.30 9.80
CA ASN A 29 -8.93 6.37 9.73
C ASN A 29 -8.69 5.25 8.72
N ARG A 30 -8.16 5.58 7.54
CA ARG A 30 -7.81 4.57 6.53
C ARG A 30 -6.68 3.65 6.97
N LEU A 31 -5.65 4.18 7.61
CA LEU A 31 -4.58 3.36 8.21
C LEU A 31 -5.11 2.43 9.31
N ALA A 32 -6.04 2.90 10.15
CA ALA A 32 -6.67 2.08 11.18
C ALA A 32 -7.57 0.95 10.61
N ARG A 33 -8.01 1.06 9.37
CA ARG A 33 -8.72 -0.02 8.66
C ARG A 33 -7.76 -1.08 8.11
N ILE A 34 -6.52 -0.70 7.78
CA ILE A 34 -5.49 -1.60 7.26
C ILE A 34 -4.75 -2.30 8.40
N PHE A 35 -4.36 -1.55 9.41
CA PHE A 35 -3.62 -2.07 10.56
C PHE A 35 -4.56 -2.21 11.75
N ARG A 36 -4.47 -3.33 12.47
CA ARG A 36 -5.24 -3.57 13.70
C ARG A 36 -4.82 -2.57 14.78
N PRO A 37 -5.66 -1.66 15.25
CA PRO A 37 -5.27 -0.65 16.25
C PRO A 37 -4.69 -1.25 17.52
N ALA A 38 -5.21 -2.40 17.96
CA ALA A 38 -4.76 -3.06 19.20
C ALA A 38 -3.31 -3.60 19.10
N THR A 39 -2.80 -3.86 17.91
CA THR A 39 -1.48 -4.51 17.72
C THR A 39 -0.53 -3.72 16.83
N GLY A 40 -1.05 -2.79 16.03
CA GLY A 40 -0.31 -2.10 14.97
C GLY A 40 0.11 -3.02 13.80
N ARG A 41 -0.48 -4.21 13.69
CA ARG A 41 -0.12 -5.23 12.70
C ARG A 41 -1.19 -5.40 11.65
N THR A 42 -0.81 -5.95 10.50
CA THR A 42 -1.71 -6.29 9.40
C THR A 42 -1.28 -7.59 8.71
N VAL A 43 -2.25 -8.34 8.22
CA VAL A 43 -2.06 -9.41 7.24
C VAL A 43 -2.66 -8.93 5.94
N MET A 44 -1.81 -8.49 5.01
CA MET A 44 -2.24 -8.01 3.69
C MET A 44 -2.11 -9.12 2.66
N LEU A 45 -3.24 -9.55 2.09
CA LEU A 45 -3.25 -10.47 0.96
C LEU A 45 -2.97 -9.69 -0.32
N ALA A 46 -1.86 -9.98 -1.00
CA ALA A 46 -1.45 -9.27 -2.21
C ALA A 46 -1.67 -10.15 -3.44
N ILE A 47 -2.56 -9.73 -4.33
CA ILE A 47 -2.92 -10.42 -5.59
C ILE A 47 -2.81 -9.51 -6.81
N ASP A 48 -2.05 -8.44 -6.70
CA ASP A 48 -1.91 -7.44 -7.76
C ASP A 48 -0.98 -7.89 -8.90
N HIS A 49 -0.13 -8.90 -8.69
CA HIS A 49 0.91 -9.32 -9.64
C HIS A 49 0.38 -9.86 -10.98
N GLY A 50 -0.90 -10.18 -11.10
CA GLY A 50 -1.52 -10.54 -12.38
C GLY A 50 -1.42 -9.44 -13.46
N TYR A 51 -1.24 -8.17 -13.07
CA TYR A 51 -1.14 -7.06 -14.04
C TYR A 51 0.13 -7.13 -14.91
N PHE A 52 1.18 -7.82 -14.46
CA PHE A 52 2.43 -7.98 -15.21
C PHE A 52 2.77 -9.44 -15.52
N GLN A 53 2.25 -10.41 -14.77
CA GLN A 53 2.50 -11.83 -14.96
C GLN A 53 1.38 -12.55 -15.73
N GLY A 54 0.18 -11.95 -15.81
CA GLY A 54 -0.99 -12.62 -16.33
C GLY A 54 -1.56 -13.66 -15.36
N PRO A 55 -2.30 -14.68 -15.85
CA PRO A 55 -2.90 -15.72 -15.02
C PRO A 55 -1.83 -16.71 -14.54
N THR A 56 -1.19 -16.40 -13.42
CA THR A 56 -0.20 -17.29 -12.79
C THR A 56 -0.88 -18.24 -11.80
N THR A 57 -0.16 -19.26 -11.36
CA THR A 57 -0.64 -20.29 -10.42
C THR A 57 -1.31 -19.65 -9.20
N GLY A 58 -2.59 -19.97 -9.01
CA GLY A 58 -3.44 -19.44 -7.95
C GLY A 58 -4.20 -18.17 -8.31
N LEU A 59 -3.91 -17.53 -9.44
CA LEU A 59 -4.61 -16.33 -9.93
C LEU A 59 -5.40 -16.57 -11.22
N GLU A 60 -5.52 -17.80 -11.71
CA GLU A 60 -6.29 -18.14 -12.88
C GLU A 60 -7.80 -17.94 -12.63
N ARG A 61 -8.23 -18.24 -11.41
CA ARG A 61 -9.60 -18.13 -10.95
C ARG A 61 -9.63 -17.49 -9.55
N VAL A 62 -9.43 -16.17 -9.51
CA VAL A 62 -9.40 -15.37 -8.27
C VAL A 62 -10.71 -15.53 -7.45
N ASP A 63 -11.83 -15.66 -8.12
CA ASP A 63 -13.13 -15.92 -7.51
C ASP A 63 -13.18 -17.23 -6.70
N LEU A 64 -12.45 -18.25 -7.11
CA LEU A 64 -12.37 -19.54 -6.43
C LEU A 64 -11.22 -19.64 -5.44
N SER A 65 -10.03 -19.17 -5.82
CA SER A 65 -8.82 -19.37 -5.03
C SER A 65 -8.58 -18.29 -3.97
N ILE A 66 -9.02 -17.08 -4.22
CA ILE A 66 -8.65 -15.92 -3.37
C ILE A 66 -9.80 -15.45 -2.46
N LEU A 67 -11.04 -15.38 -2.98
CA LEU A 67 -12.14 -14.87 -2.18
C LEU A 67 -12.34 -15.61 -0.84
N PRO A 68 -12.19 -16.95 -0.75
CA PRO A 68 -12.28 -17.65 0.53
C PRO A 68 -11.19 -17.23 1.54
N LEU A 69 -10.03 -16.74 1.06
CA LEU A 69 -8.91 -16.33 1.92
C LEU A 69 -9.13 -14.95 2.57
N LEU A 70 -10.08 -14.15 2.07
CA LEU A 70 -10.35 -12.81 2.60
C LEU A 70 -10.77 -12.84 4.08
N ALA A 71 -11.37 -13.91 4.54
CA ALA A 71 -11.72 -14.09 5.96
C ALA A 71 -10.50 -14.08 6.90
N ASN A 72 -9.30 -14.33 6.36
CA ASN A 72 -8.05 -14.37 7.12
C ASN A 72 -7.12 -13.17 6.82
N ALA A 73 -7.60 -12.18 6.07
CA ALA A 73 -6.84 -11.01 5.70
C ALA A 73 -7.40 -9.74 6.36
N ASP A 74 -6.51 -8.86 6.79
CA ASP A 74 -6.87 -7.53 7.29
C ASP A 74 -7.01 -6.50 6.16
N ALA A 75 -6.33 -6.73 5.03
CA ALA A 75 -6.40 -5.89 3.83
C ALA A 75 -6.16 -6.71 2.57
N LEU A 76 -6.71 -6.26 1.45
CA LEU A 76 -6.50 -6.85 0.12
C LEU A 76 -5.79 -5.85 -0.78
N MET A 77 -4.56 -6.18 -1.21
CA MET A 77 -3.85 -5.42 -2.24
C MET A 77 -4.14 -6.04 -3.62
N THR A 78 -4.77 -5.27 -4.49
CA THR A 78 -5.24 -5.77 -5.78
C THR A 78 -5.34 -4.67 -6.83
N THR A 79 -5.67 -5.04 -8.06
CA THR A 79 -5.83 -4.12 -9.17
C THR A 79 -7.27 -3.64 -9.33
N ARG A 80 -7.45 -2.52 -10.02
CA ARG A 80 -8.76 -1.96 -10.36
C ARG A 80 -9.66 -2.96 -11.11
N GLY A 81 -9.07 -3.74 -12.02
CA GLY A 81 -9.81 -4.75 -12.76
C GLY A 81 -10.38 -5.84 -11.86
N MET A 82 -9.59 -6.35 -10.92
CA MET A 82 -10.04 -7.36 -9.96
C MET A 82 -11.12 -6.83 -9.00
N VAL A 83 -10.98 -5.60 -8.52
CA VAL A 83 -12.03 -4.97 -7.68
C VAL A 83 -13.36 -4.95 -8.43
N ARG A 84 -13.36 -4.51 -9.69
CA ARG A 84 -14.60 -4.36 -10.48
C ARG A 84 -15.23 -5.67 -10.90
N SER A 85 -14.43 -6.69 -11.15
CA SER A 85 -14.92 -7.95 -11.73
C SER A 85 -15.14 -9.07 -10.72
N THR A 86 -14.42 -9.07 -9.60
CA THR A 86 -14.31 -10.26 -8.76
C THR A 86 -14.59 -10.00 -7.28
N VAL A 87 -14.11 -8.86 -6.74
CA VAL A 87 -14.26 -8.57 -5.31
C VAL A 87 -15.69 -8.17 -5.00
N PRO A 88 -16.40 -8.85 -4.08
CA PRO A 88 -17.76 -8.46 -3.70
C PRO A 88 -17.80 -7.05 -3.12
N ALA A 89 -18.75 -6.23 -3.56
CA ALA A 89 -18.92 -4.86 -3.06
C ALA A 89 -19.25 -4.80 -1.57
N ALA A 90 -19.82 -5.88 -1.01
CA ALA A 90 -20.14 -6.02 0.41
C ALA A 90 -18.95 -6.46 1.28
N THR A 91 -17.73 -6.61 0.70
CA THR A 91 -16.57 -7.03 1.50
C THR A 91 -16.24 -6.01 2.59
N PRO A 92 -16.03 -6.45 3.85
CA PRO A 92 -15.52 -5.59 4.90
C PRO A 92 -14.01 -5.34 4.80
N VAL A 93 -13.30 -6.13 3.99
CA VAL A 93 -11.83 -6.07 3.86
C VAL A 93 -11.44 -4.81 3.08
N PRO A 94 -10.64 -3.90 3.66
CA PRO A 94 -10.21 -2.68 2.99
C PRO A 94 -9.32 -2.99 1.78
N ILE A 95 -9.50 -2.21 0.73
CA ILE A 95 -8.75 -2.34 -0.52
C ILE A 95 -7.52 -1.43 -0.50
N VAL A 96 -6.37 -2.01 -0.76
CA VAL A 96 -5.13 -1.31 -1.13
C VAL A 96 -4.99 -1.42 -2.64
N LEU A 97 -5.27 -0.31 -3.33
CA LEU A 97 -5.40 -0.31 -4.78
C LEU A 97 -4.05 -0.13 -5.46
N ARG A 98 -3.64 -1.08 -6.30
CA ARG A 98 -2.43 -0.92 -7.13
C ARG A 98 -2.61 0.24 -8.09
N ALA A 99 -1.77 1.29 -7.95
CA ALA A 99 -1.86 2.52 -8.75
C ALA A 99 -0.79 2.61 -9.84
N SER A 100 0.34 1.94 -9.70
CA SER A 100 1.35 1.88 -10.75
C SER A 100 1.29 0.58 -11.54
N GLY A 101 1.73 0.63 -12.78
CA GLY A 101 1.80 -0.50 -13.68
C GLY A 101 2.56 -0.14 -14.94
N GLY A 102 2.94 -1.13 -15.72
CA GLY A 102 3.75 -0.91 -16.90
C GLY A 102 4.03 -2.20 -17.67
N PRO A 103 5.29 -2.57 -17.84
CA PRO A 103 5.68 -3.72 -18.65
C PRO A 103 5.24 -5.05 -18.06
N SER A 104 5.10 -6.04 -18.91
CA SER A 104 4.91 -7.43 -18.51
C SER A 104 6.24 -8.12 -18.21
N VAL A 105 6.17 -9.35 -17.70
CA VAL A 105 7.34 -10.23 -17.48
C VAL A 105 8.18 -10.49 -18.74
N LEU A 106 7.68 -10.11 -19.91
CA LEU A 106 8.40 -10.24 -21.18
C LEU A 106 9.40 -9.09 -21.40
N ARG A 107 9.41 -8.08 -20.54
CA ARG A 107 10.27 -6.90 -20.64
C ARG A 107 10.86 -6.56 -19.27
N GLU A 108 11.69 -5.50 -19.26
CA GLU A 108 12.21 -4.91 -18.02
C GLU A 108 11.06 -4.37 -17.17
N LEU A 109 10.96 -4.83 -15.92
CA LEU A 109 9.80 -4.56 -15.05
C LEU A 109 9.84 -3.20 -14.35
N SER A 110 10.99 -2.53 -14.30
CA SER A 110 11.15 -1.29 -13.54
C SER A 110 10.52 -0.05 -14.18
N ASP A 111 10.11 -0.14 -15.46
CA ASP A 111 9.51 0.97 -16.21
C ASP A 111 8.01 1.11 -15.95
N GLU A 112 7.61 1.27 -14.70
CA GLU A 112 6.22 1.50 -14.35
C GLU A 112 5.83 2.98 -14.43
N GLN A 113 4.55 3.22 -14.75
CA GLN A 113 3.88 4.52 -14.77
C GLN A 113 2.70 4.50 -13.79
N ILE A 114 2.15 5.67 -13.48
CA ILE A 114 0.86 5.75 -12.79
C ILE A 114 -0.23 5.29 -13.77
N ALA A 115 -0.86 4.17 -13.47
CA ALA A 115 -1.89 3.52 -14.27
C ALA A 115 -3.31 3.78 -13.74
N VAL A 116 -3.42 4.18 -12.47
CA VAL A 116 -4.69 4.49 -11.81
C VAL A 116 -4.53 5.80 -11.05
N GLY A 117 -5.34 6.79 -11.38
CA GLY A 117 -5.34 8.09 -10.69
C GLY A 117 -6.05 8.05 -9.34
N MET A 118 -5.77 9.05 -8.51
CA MET A 118 -6.34 9.16 -7.16
C MET A 118 -7.87 9.28 -7.16
N GLU A 119 -8.48 9.90 -8.18
CA GLU A 119 -9.93 9.98 -8.32
C GLU A 119 -10.60 8.60 -8.40
N ASP A 120 -9.99 7.65 -9.12
CA ASP A 120 -10.51 6.28 -9.22
C ASP A 120 -10.36 5.55 -7.87
N ALA A 121 -9.28 5.82 -7.13
CA ALA A 121 -9.10 5.29 -5.78
C ALA A 121 -10.18 5.79 -4.82
N VAL A 122 -10.55 7.07 -4.89
CA VAL A 122 -11.66 7.65 -4.13
C VAL A 122 -12.98 6.96 -4.50
N ARG A 123 -13.28 6.81 -5.79
CA ARG A 123 -14.51 6.17 -6.28
C ARG A 123 -14.64 4.70 -5.88
N ILE A 124 -13.53 3.99 -5.79
CA ILE A 124 -13.46 2.59 -5.32
C ILE A 124 -13.53 2.50 -3.79
N ASN A 125 -13.48 3.63 -3.09
CA ASN A 125 -13.36 3.67 -1.63
C ASN A 125 -12.09 2.93 -1.12
N ALA A 126 -10.99 3.09 -1.83
CA ALA A 126 -9.72 2.48 -1.45
C ALA A 126 -9.25 3.00 -0.08
N ALA A 127 -8.73 2.10 0.75
CA ALA A 127 -8.11 2.45 2.03
C ALA A 127 -6.67 2.94 1.87
N ALA A 128 -6.01 2.59 0.76
CA ALA A 128 -4.71 3.10 0.35
C ALA A 128 -4.51 2.86 -1.14
N VAL A 129 -3.52 3.54 -1.71
CA VAL A 129 -2.97 3.19 -3.04
C VAL A 129 -1.57 2.62 -2.88
N ALA A 130 -1.21 1.66 -3.73
CA ALA A 130 0.11 1.04 -3.75
C ALA A 130 0.87 1.43 -5.03
N VAL A 131 2.13 1.80 -4.88
CA VAL A 131 3.03 2.16 -5.98
C VAL A 131 4.35 1.41 -5.84
N GLN A 132 4.83 0.86 -6.95
CA GLN A 132 6.14 0.21 -6.98
C GLN A 132 7.26 1.24 -7.05
N VAL A 133 8.29 1.06 -6.22
CA VAL A 133 9.51 1.87 -6.21
C VAL A 133 10.70 0.95 -6.43
N PHE A 134 11.40 1.17 -7.54
CA PHE A 134 12.58 0.41 -7.92
C PHE A 134 13.84 1.20 -7.57
N VAL A 135 14.66 0.67 -6.67
CA VAL A 135 15.93 1.29 -6.27
C VAL A 135 17.10 0.52 -6.85
N GLY A 136 18.02 1.23 -7.50
CA GLY A 136 19.17 0.63 -8.19
C GLY A 136 18.87 0.11 -9.60
N GLY A 137 17.73 0.47 -10.18
CA GLY A 137 17.36 0.12 -11.56
C GLY A 137 17.41 1.32 -12.52
N GLU A 138 17.32 1.05 -13.82
CA GLU A 138 17.35 2.07 -14.88
C GLU A 138 16.27 3.14 -14.70
N HIS A 139 15.09 2.74 -14.20
CA HIS A 139 13.93 3.63 -14.06
C HIS A 139 13.69 4.07 -12.60
N GLU A 140 14.72 4.06 -11.76
CA GLU A 140 14.63 4.48 -10.36
C GLU A 140 13.98 5.85 -10.20
N THR A 141 14.50 6.87 -10.86
CA THR A 141 14.00 8.25 -10.77
C THR A 141 12.50 8.33 -11.11
N ARG A 142 12.06 7.63 -12.16
CA ARG A 142 10.67 7.60 -12.56
C ARG A 142 9.78 6.98 -11.50
N SER A 143 10.17 5.83 -10.94
CA SER A 143 9.39 5.15 -9.91
C SER A 143 9.27 5.99 -8.62
N VAL A 144 10.34 6.67 -8.24
CA VAL A 144 10.34 7.62 -7.12
C VAL A 144 9.41 8.80 -7.40
N HIS A 145 9.45 9.40 -8.59
CA HIS A 145 8.53 10.47 -8.98
C HIS A 145 7.07 10.02 -9.00
N ASN A 146 6.77 8.82 -9.48
CA ASN A 146 5.42 8.26 -9.40
C ASN A 146 4.91 8.20 -7.96
N MET A 147 5.77 7.77 -7.03
CA MET A 147 5.44 7.71 -5.61
C MET A 147 5.18 9.11 -5.03
N THR A 148 6.08 10.05 -5.23
CA THR A 148 5.94 11.41 -4.67
C THR A 148 4.69 12.11 -5.22
N ARG A 149 4.39 11.95 -6.50
CA ARG A 149 3.15 12.47 -7.09
C ARG A 149 1.91 11.86 -6.42
N LEU A 150 1.88 10.55 -6.22
CA LEU A 150 0.76 9.90 -5.53
C LEU A 150 0.68 10.32 -4.05
N VAL A 151 1.81 10.57 -3.38
CA VAL A 151 1.82 11.11 -2.01
C VAL A 151 1.14 12.47 -1.95
N ASP A 152 1.47 13.39 -2.87
CA ASP A 152 0.85 14.70 -2.93
C ASP A 152 -0.67 14.62 -3.22
N GLU A 153 -1.05 13.77 -4.16
CA GLU A 153 -2.47 13.53 -4.50
C GLU A 153 -3.20 12.85 -3.32
N GLY A 154 -2.57 11.86 -2.69
CA GLY A 154 -3.12 11.13 -1.54
C GLY A 154 -3.30 11.99 -0.31
N GLN A 155 -2.35 12.89 -0.04
CA GLN A 155 -2.46 13.87 1.04
C GLN A 155 -3.69 14.77 0.86
N ARG A 156 -3.95 15.24 -0.36
CA ARG A 156 -5.15 16.04 -0.67
C ARG A 156 -6.45 15.26 -0.58
N ALA A 157 -6.43 13.97 -0.92
CA ALA A 157 -7.61 13.11 -0.93
C ALA A 157 -7.85 12.37 0.40
N GLY A 158 -6.92 12.46 1.35
CA GLY A 158 -6.95 11.70 2.59
C GLY A 158 -6.70 10.19 2.39
N ILE A 159 -6.03 9.77 1.32
CA ILE A 159 -5.74 8.38 0.99
C ILE A 159 -4.24 8.09 1.18
N PRO A 160 -3.86 7.19 2.11
CA PRO A 160 -2.47 6.82 2.32
C PRO A 160 -1.83 6.16 1.09
N VAL A 161 -0.53 6.36 0.95
CA VAL A 161 0.27 5.73 -0.11
C VAL A 161 1.20 4.69 0.48
N LEU A 162 1.09 3.45 -0.02
CA LEU A 162 2.00 2.34 0.21
C LEU A 162 3.09 2.35 -0.86
N ALA A 163 4.34 2.54 -0.46
CA ALA A 163 5.47 2.25 -1.34
C ALA A 163 5.84 0.77 -1.26
N VAL A 164 5.84 0.09 -2.39
CA VAL A 164 6.31 -1.30 -2.52
C VAL A 164 7.71 -1.27 -3.08
N THR A 165 8.72 -1.58 -2.26
CA THR A 165 10.11 -1.48 -2.68
C THR A 165 10.57 -2.73 -3.41
N ALA A 166 11.33 -2.52 -4.49
CA ALA A 166 12.15 -3.53 -5.12
C ALA A 166 13.57 -2.99 -5.30
N VAL A 167 14.55 -3.84 -5.07
CA VAL A 167 15.96 -3.52 -5.26
C VAL A 167 16.50 -4.37 -6.41
N GLY A 168 17.49 -3.87 -7.16
CA GLY A 168 18.10 -4.59 -8.30
C GLY A 168 18.39 -6.06 -7.98
N LYS A 169 18.30 -6.93 -8.99
CA LYS A 169 18.25 -8.41 -8.82
C LYS A 169 19.34 -8.98 -7.92
N GLU A 170 20.54 -8.45 -7.98
CA GLU A 170 21.70 -8.91 -7.19
C GLU A 170 21.64 -8.47 -5.73
N LEU A 171 20.81 -7.49 -5.39
CA LEU A 171 20.72 -6.84 -4.09
C LEU A 171 19.40 -7.14 -3.35
N THR A 172 18.54 -7.94 -3.91
CA THR A 172 17.12 -8.12 -3.53
C THR A 172 16.92 -8.50 -2.05
N ARG A 173 17.89 -9.16 -1.41
CA ARG A 173 17.78 -9.59 -0.01
C ARG A 173 18.90 -9.06 0.89
N ASP A 174 19.66 -8.11 0.41
CA ASP A 174 20.66 -7.43 1.23
C ASP A 174 19.99 -6.37 2.11
N ALA A 175 20.11 -6.53 3.42
CA ALA A 175 19.52 -5.64 4.42
C ALA A 175 19.92 -4.17 4.22
N ARG A 176 21.15 -3.90 3.81
CA ARG A 176 21.67 -2.55 3.58
C ARG A 176 20.86 -1.82 2.51
N TYR A 177 20.62 -2.48 1.39
CA TYR A 177 19.91 -1.88 0.25
C TYR A 177 18.41 -1.80 0.47
N LEU A 178 17.81 -2.78 1.15
CA LEU A 178 16.41 -2.72 1.55
C LEU A 178 16.16 -1.59 2.55
N ARG A 179 17.05 -1.38 3.52
CA ARG A 179 17.00 -0.23 4.44
C ARG A 179 17.08 1.10 3.69
N MET A 180 18.01 1.20 2.73
CA MET A 180 18.16 2.39 1.90
C MET A 180 16.88 2.68 1.12
N ALA A 181 16.32 1.68 0.42
CA ALA A 181 15.09 1.84 -0.34
C ALA A 181 13.90 2.24 0.56
N THR A 182 13.76 1.61 1.72
CA THR A 182 12.73 1.94 2.71
C THR A 182 12.91 3.38 3.22
N ARG A 183 14.14 3.79 3.51
CA ARG A 183 14.44 5.14 3.98
C ARG A 183 14.13 6.19 2.92
N ILE A 184 14.49 5.96 1.65
CA ILE A 184 14.15 6.84 0.52
C ILE A 184 12.64 7.05 0.45
N CYS A 185 11.86 5.97 0.49
CA CYS A 185 10.40 6.07 0.46
C CYS A 185 9.83 6.87 1.64
N ALA A 186 10.34 6.65 2.85
CA ALA A 186 9.89 7.34 4.04
C ALA A 186 10.24 8.85 4.01
N GLU A 187 11.46 9.21 3.61
CA GLU A 187 11.90 10.61 3.49
C GLU A 187 11.07 11.38 2.44
N LEU A 188 10.61 10.70 1.41
CA LEU A 188 9.80 11.28 0.34
C LEU A 188 8.29 11.18 0.59
N GLY A 189 7.89 10.80 1.80
CA GLY A 189 6.53 10.95 2.31
C GLY A 189 5.62 9.74 2.14
N ALA A 190 6.13 8.57 1.76
CA ALA A 190 5.31 7.35 1.78
C ALA A 190 4.73 7.11 3.19
N HIS A 191 3.44 6.84 3.28
CA HIS A 191 2.77 6.69 4.57
C HIS A 191 3.11 5.36 5.25
N PHE A 192 3.38 4.33 4.46
CA PHE A 192 3.92 3.05 4.91
C PHE A 192 4.65 2.36 3.75
N VAL A 193 5.50 1.40 4.09
CA VAL A 193 6.38 0.75 3.12
C VAL A 193 6.25 -0.76 3.23
N LYS A 194 6.12 -1.44 2.10
CA LYS A 194 6.23 -2.89 1.96
C LYS A 194 7.59 -3.24 1.40
N THR A 195 8.33 -4.05 2.14
CA THR A 195 9.67 -4.51 1.74
C THR A 195 9.87 -5.98 2.10
N TYR A 196 10.97 -6.57 1.66
CA TYR A 196 11.30 -7.94 2.04
C TYR A 196 11.87 -8.00 3.45
N TYR A 197 11.49 -9.02 4.19
CA TYR A 197 12.18 -9.36 5.44
C TYR A 197 13.53 -9.97 5.12
N CYS A 198 14.60 -9.43 5.69
CA CYS A 198 15.97 -9.88 5.41
C CYS A 198 16.83 -10.12 6.65
N ALA A 199 16.53 -9.47 7.79
CA ALA A 199 17.27 -9.63 9.05
C ALA A 199 16.44 -9.14 10.23
N ARG A 200 16.81 -9.59 11.45
CA ARG A 200 16.16 -9.13 12.69
C ARG A 200 16.34 -7.64 12.96
N ASP A 201 17.44 -7.07 12.51
CA ASP A 201 17.84 -5.68 12.76
C ASP A 201 17.41 -4.72 11.64
N PHE A 202 16.40 -5.11 10.88
CA PHE A 202 15.86 -4.31 9.79
C PHE A 202 15.11 -3.07 10.30
#